data_73f023f1ec9b053c3db664d7300e6d27
#
_entry.id   73f023f1ec9b053c3db664d7300e6d27
#
_cell.length_a   1.000
_cell.length_b   1.000
_cell.length_c   1.000
_cell.angle_alpha   90.00
_cell.angle_beta   90.00
_cell.angle_gamma   90.00
#
_symmetry.space_group_name_H-M   'P 1'
#
loop_
_entity.id
_entity.type
_entity.pdbx_description
1 polymer ?
#
loop_
_entity_poly.entity_id
_entity_poly.type
_entity_poly.pdbx_seq_one_letter_code
_entity_poly.pdbx_strand_id
1 'polypeptide(L)'
;TLHVSSIRSFLAAHKEKDLTSIEKIYFRYGEWPGRMRIEMKNGRIMELPKFHANYLIPFHILKNSLLCTDLTNEFTDISGGDAWAPVYEERGKGFSLVIARSKQGQNLLEEMANQHIITLWPIAEEEAIKMHSHGYDLKKRGTFIRMQFRSVLGLKNPDYGYKISG
;
A
#
# COMPACT_ATOMS: atom_id res chain seq x y z
N THR A 1 5.28 -0.16 3.76
CA THR A 1 5.80 -1.29 4.57
C THR A 1 5.79 -0.91 6.03
N LEU A 2 5.33 -1.83 6.90
CA LEU A 2 5.25 -1.64 8.34
C LEU A 2 6.39 -2.37 9.06
N HIS A 3 6.80 -1.80 10.19
CA HIS A 3 7.72 -2.45 11.11
C HIS A 3 6.98 -3.54 11.92
N VAL A 4 7.67 -4.61 12.31
CA VAL A 4 7.09 -5.72 13.11
C VAL A 4 6.49 -5.24 14.44
N SER A 5 6.91 -4.08 14.93
CA SER A 5 6.32 -3.45 16.12
C SER A 5 4.81 -3.16 15.97
N SER A 6 4.29 -3.05 14.73
CA SER A 6 2.84 -2.91 14.50
C SER A 6 2.07 -4.13 14.99
N ILE A 7 2.60 -5.33 14.70
CA ILE A 7 2.01 -6.59 15.17
C ILE A 7 2.14 -6.71 16.69
N ARG A 8 3.28 -6.31 17.26
CA ARG A 8 3.45 -6.27 18.72
C ARG A 8 2.44 -5.36 19.40
N SER A 9 2.23 -4.15 18.86
CA SER A 9 1.23 -3.21 19.40
C SER A 9 -0.19 -3.77 19.30
N PHE A 10 -0.53 -4.41 18.17
CA PHE A 10 -1.82 -5.06 18.00
C PHE A 10 -2.03 -6.20 19.01
N LEU A 11 -1.05 -7.08 19.18
CA LEU A 11 -1.11 -8.17 20.16
C LEU A 11 -1.21 -7.65 21.59
N ALA A 12 -0.43 -6.63 21.95
CA ALA A 12 -0.46 -6.03 23.27
C ALA A 12 -1.85 -5.45 23.63
N ALA A 13 -2.53 -4.83 22.64
CA ALA A 13 -3.91 -4.37 22.80
C ALA A 13 -4.89 -5.52 23.08
N HIS A 14 -4.57 -6.74 22.67
CA HIS A 14 -5.32 -7.96 22.93
C HIS A 14 -4.76 -8.77 24.12
N LYS A 15 -3.93 -8.14 24.96
CA LYS A 15 -3.29 -8.74 26.15
C LYS A 15 -2.37 -9.94 25.82
N GLU A 16 -1.86 -9.98 24.61
CA GLU A 16 -0.87 -10.96 24.15
C GLU A 16 0.49 -10.27 23.98
N LYS A 17 1.57 -10.88 24.45
CA LYS A 17 2.91 -10.30 24.38
C LYS A 17 3.89 -11.15 23.58
N ASP A 18 3.58 -12.43 23.41
CA ASP A 18 4.50 -13.38 22.81
C ASP A 18 4.22 -13.57 21.31
N LEU A 19 5.14 -13.08 20.48
CA LEU A 19 5.08 -13.28 19.04
C LEU A 19 5.28 -14.74 18.63
N THR A 20 5.92 -15.56 19.45
CA THR A 20 6.16 -16.98 19.14
C THR A 20 4.90 -17.81 19.27
N SER A 21 3.87 -17.28 19.92
CA SER A 21 2.55 -17.89 20.03
C SER A 21 1.71 -17.74 18.74
N ILE A 22 2.14 -16.91 17.78
CA ILE A 22 1.49 -16.79 16.49
C ILE A 22 1.78 -18.02 15.64
N GLU A 23 0.74 -18.58 15.06
CA GLU A 23 0.83 -19.63 14.06
C GLU A 23 0.81 -19.01 12.65
N LYS A 24 -0.14 -18.10 12.37
CA LYS A 24 -0.32 -17.52 11.04
C LYS A 24 -0.85 -16.10 11.08
N ILE A 25 -0.43 -15.30 10.10
CA ILE A 25 -0.91 -13.93 9.90
C ILE A 25 -1.40 -13.79 8.47
N TYR A 26 -2.63 -13.31 8.32
CA TYR A 26 -3.21 -12.91 7.06
C TYR A 26 -3.43 -11.39 7.09
N PHE A 27 -2.84 -10.68 6.15
CA PHE A 27 -3.07 -9.24 6.00
C PHE A 27 -4.36 -8.92 5.24
N ARG A 28 -4.87 -9.90 4.49
CA ARG A 28 -6.17 -9.87 3.80
C ARG A 28 -6.80 -11.25 3.86
N TYR A 29 -7.71 -11.44 4.77
CA TYR A 29 -8.49 -12.66 4.93
C TYR A 29 -9.94 -12.40 4.56
N GLY A 30 -10.55 -13.32 3.81
CA GLY A 30 -11.93 -13.24 3.38
C GLY A 30 -12.12 -12.35 2.14
N GLU A 31 -13.37 -11.96 1.89
CA GLU A 31 -13.75 -11.13 0.76
C GLU A 31 -13.10 -9.73 0.80
N TRP A 32 -12.85 -9.16 -0.37
CA TRP A 32 -12.31 -7.80 -0.49
C TRP A 32 -13.19 -6.77 0.25
N PRO A 33 -12.64 -5.80 0.96
CA PRO A 33 -11.23 -5.45 1.16
C PRO A 33 -10.50 -6.32 2.18
N GLY A 34 -11.18 -7.28 2.80
CA GLY A 34 -10.61 -8.26 3.70
C GLY A 34 -10.43 -7.78 5.13
N ARG A 35 -9.83 -8.65 5.94
CA ARG A 35 -9.50 -8.42 7.36
C ARG A 35 -8.05 -8.77 7.61
N MET A 36 -7.40 -8.10 8.55
CA MET A 36 -6.21 -8.66 9.17
C MET A 36 -6.67 -9.74 10.13
N ARG A 37 -6.12 -10.94 10.00
CA ARG A 37 -6.41 -12.07 10.88
C ARG A 37 -5.11 -12.67 11.38
N ILE A 38 -5.05 -12.90 12.68
CA ILE A 38 -3.95 -13.56 13.37
C ILE A 38 -4.50 -14.83 14.03
N GLU A 39 -3.92 -15.96 13.68
CA GLU A 39 -4.20 -17.28 14.27
C GLU A 39 -3.08 -17.62 15.25
N MET A 40 -3.46 -17.96 16.46
CA MET A 40 -2.55 -18.34 17.55
C MET A 40 -2.43 -19.85 17.66
N LYS A 41 -1.29 -20.35 18.07
CA LYS A 41 -1.04 -21.79 18.29
C LYS A 41 -2.01 -22.46 19.27
N ASN A 42 -2.62 -21.70 20.15
CA ASN A 42 -3.64 -22.18 21.08
C ASN A 42 -5.07 -22.18 20.48
N GLY A 43 -5.21 -21.94 19.17
CA GLY A 43 -6.49 -21.88 18.48
C GLY A 43 -7.24 -20.54 18.58
N ARG A 44 -6.75 -19.58 19.37
CA ARG A 44 -7.36 -18.24 19.45
C ARG A 44 -7.20 -17.51 18.11
N ILE A 45 -8.26 -16.84 17.66
CA ILE A 45 -8.27 -16.04 16.45
C ILE A 45 -8.55 -14.58 16.83
N MET A 46 -7.77 -13.68 16.25
CA MET A 46 -7.96 -12.23 16.37
C MET A 46 -8.15 -11.65 14.98
N GLU A 47 -9.20 -10.85 14.81
CA GLU A 47 -9.49 -10.21 13.52
C GLU A 47 -9.67 -8.70 13.69
N LEU A 48 -9.23 -7.96 12.67
CA LEU A 48 -9.40 -6.53 12.57
C LEU A 48 -9.79 -6.17 11.12
N PRO A 49 -10.87 -5.41 10.90
CA PRO A 49 -11.19 -4.93 9.57
C PRO A 49 -9.99 -4.24 8.92
N LYS A 50 -9.78 -4.44 7.62
CA LYS A 50 -8.60 -3.93 6.88
C LYS A 50 -8.40 -2.43 7.08
N PHE A 51 -9.46 -1.65 7.05
CA PHE A 51 -9.38 -0.21 7.27
C PHE A 51 -8.85 0.15 8.66
N HIS A 52 -9.26 -0.58 9.70
CA HIS A 52 -8.76 -0.35 11.06
C HIS A 52 -7.28 -0.74 11.20
N ALA A 53 -6.82 -1.77 10.47
CA ALA A 53 -5.41 -2.13 10.46
C ALA A 53 -4.53 -1.00 9.88
N ASN A 54 -5.07 -0.14 9.02
CA ASN A 54 -4.35 0.99 8.46
C ASN A 54 -4.00 2.06 9.50
N TYR A 55 -4.70 2.16 10.64
CA TYR A 55 -4.35 3.07 11.72
C TYR A 55 -3.00 2.74 12.38
N LEU A 56 -2.47 1.55 12.17
CA LEU A 56 -1.11 1.21 12.60
C LEU A 56 -0.02 1.89 11.74
N ILE A 57 -0.36 2.32 10.51
CA ILE A 57 0.60 2.86 9.55
C ILE A 57 1.33 4.09 10.09
N PRO A 58 0.66 5.15 10.62
CA PRO A 58 1.33 6.37 11.04
C PRO A 58 2.43 6.15 12.08
N PHE A 59 2.27 5.13 12.94
CA PHE A 59 3.18 4.87 14.06
C PHE A 59 4.24 3.82 13.76
N HIS A 60 4.05 3.01 12.73
CA HIS A 60 4.88 1.84 12.48
C HIS A 60 5.42 1.75 11.05
N ILE A 61 5.25 2.80 10.25
CA ILE A 61 5.81 2.83 8.90
C ILE A 61 7.34 2.83 8.95
N LEU A 62 7.97 2.05 8.09
CA LEU A 62 9.42 2.04 8.00
C LEU A 62 9.96 3.37 7.49
N LYS A 63 11.11 3.80 8.03
CA LYS A 63 11.81 5.02 7.61
C LYS A 63 12.06 5.04 6.10
N ASN A 64 12.45 3.92 5.51
CA ASN A 64 12.64 3.81 4.07
C ASN A 64 11.36 4.12 3.29
N SER A 65 10.20 3.65 3.78
CA SER A 65 8.91 3.96 3.16
C SER A 65 8.53 5.44 3.29
N LEU A 66 8.90 6.09 4.40
CA LEU A 66 8.66 7.52 4.62
C LEU A 66 9.53 8.41 3.75
N LEU A 67 10.72 7.94 3.39
CA LEU A 67 11.68 8.67 2.56
C LEU A 67 11.65 8.24 1.09
N CYS A 68 10.84 7.27 0.70
CA CYS A 68 10.69 6.82 -0.67
C CYS A 68 9.68 7.69 -1.41
N THR A 69 10.07 8.21 -2.58
CA THR A 69 9.22 9.03 -3.46
C THR A 69 8.36 8.22 -4.41
N ASP A 70 8.69 6.94 -4.59
CA ASP A 70 7.95 6.06 -5.50
C ASP A 70 6.67 5.54 -4.83
N LEU A 71 5.53 5.85 -5.43
CA LEU A 71 4.21 5.34 -5.04
C LEU A 71 3.74 4.21 -5.95
N THR A 72 4.01 4.34 -7.24
CA THR A 72 3.34 3.56 -8.28
C THR A 72 4.28 2.61 -9.02
N ASN A 73 5.46 2.29 -8.44
CA ASN A 73 6.52 1.50 -9.06
C ASN A 73 6.94 2.11 -10.41
N GLU A 74 7.41 3.35 -10.37
CA GLU A 74 7.63 4.21 -11.54
C GLU A 74 8.65 3.68 -12.56
N PHE A 75 9.47 2.72 -12.16
CA PHE A 75 10.51 2.11 -13.00
C PHE A 75 10.09 0.74 -13.60
N THR A 76 8.78 0.42 -13.59
CA THR A 76 8.26 -0.83 -14.15
C THR A 76 7.44 -0.55 -15.41
N ASP A 77 7.41 -1.52 -16.34
CA ASP A 77 6.57 -1.46 -17.52
C ASP A 77 5.09 -1.48 -17.20
N ILE A 78 4.72 -2.25 -16.17
CA ILE A 78 3.35 -2.39 -15.67
C ILE A 78 3.38 -2.33 -14.16
N SER A 79 2.48 -1.58 -13.56
CA SER A 79 2.21 -1.66 -12.14
C SER A 79 0.71 -1.78 -11.87
N GLY A 80 0.37 -2.48 -10.80
CA GLY A 80 -1.00 -2.67 -10.37
C GLY A 80 -1.18 -2.34 -8.89
N GLY A 81 -2.37 -1.85 -8.56
CA GLY A 81 -2.78 -1.57 -7.20
C GLY A 81 -4.29 -1.67 -7.04
N ASP A 82 -4.78 -1.58 -5.82
CA ASP A 82 -6.22 -1.58 -5.59
C ASP A 82 -6.86 -0.29 -6.13
N ALA A 83 -8.00 -0.41 -6.77
CA ALA A 83 -8.79 0.75 -7.21
C ALA A 83 -9.68 1.24 -6.05
N TRP A 84 -9.19 2.21 -5.28
CA TRP A 84 -9.88 2.79 -4.13
C TRP A 84 -10.81 3.93 -4.55
N ALA A 85 -11.98 3.59 -5.07
CA ALA A 85 -13.04 4.57 -5.31
C ALA A 85 -14.40 3.92 -5.00
N PRO A 86 -15.39 4.70 -4.52
CA PRO A 86 -16.70 4.15 -4.14
C PRO A 86 -17.34 3.28 -5.22
N VAL A 87 -17.18 3.66 -6.49
CA VAL A 87 -17.72 2.89 -7.64
C VAL A 87 -17.08 1.51 -7.79
N TYR A 88 -15.86 1.30 -7.25
CA TYR A 88 -15.13 0.03 -7.32
C TYR A 88 -15.08 -0.71 -5.97
N GLU A 89 -15.54 -0.07 -4.89
CA GLU A 89 -15.55 -0.64 -3.54
C GLU A 89 -16.74 -1.57 -3.31
N GLU A 90 -17.07 -2.38 -4.30
CA GLU A 90 -18.09 -3.40 -4.18
C GLU A 90 -17.55 -4.58 -3.36
N ARG A 91 -18.32 -4.98 -2.35
CA ARG A 91 -17.90 -6.05 -1.45
C ARG A 91 -17.75 -7.38 -2.20
N GLY A 92 -16.65 -8.07 -1.93
CA GLY A 92 -16.32 -9.36 -2.54
C GLY A 92 -15.78 -9.28 -3.96
N LYS A 93 -15.79 -8.08 -4.57
CA LYS A 93 -15.30 -7.83 -5.93
C LYS A 93 -14.32 -6.68 -5.92
N GLY A 94 -13.05 -6.95 -5.74
CA GLY A 94 -12.01 -5.92 -5.85
C GLY A 94 -11.69 -5.63 -7.31
N PHE A 95 -11.42 -4.36 -7.62
CA PHE A 95 -10.86 -3.93 -8.90
C PHE A 95 -9.41 -3.52 -8.72
N SER A 96 -8.60 -3.71 -9.74
CA SER A 96 -7.22 -3.26 -9.78
C SER A 96 -7.07 -2.08 -10.72
N LEU A 97 -6.44 -1.02 -10.24
CA LEU A 97 -5.90 0.03 -11.10
C LEU A 97 -4.60 -0.48 -11.71
N VAL A 98 -4.48 -0.46 -13.03
CA VAL A 98 -3.28 -0.88 -13.76
C VAL A 98 -2.72 0.30 -14.53
N ILE A 99 -1.41 0.51 -14.42
CA ILE A 99 -0.67 1.56 -15.14
C ILE A 99 0.35 0.88 -16.05
N ALA A 100 0.21 1.06 -17.36
CA ALA A 100 1.23 0.69 -18.34
C ALA A 100 2.09 1.91 -18.66
N ARG A 101 3.41 1.79 -18.57
CA ARG A 101 4.36 2.89 -18.83
C ARG A 101 5.19 2.70 -20.08
N SER A 102 5.25 1.49 -20.60
CA SER A 102 5.95 1.19 -21.85
C SER A 102 5.02 0.61 -22.90
N LYS A 103 5.43 0.69 -24.14
CA LYS A 103 4.70 0.06 -25.25
C LYS A 103 4.64 -1.46 -25.08
N GLN A 104 5.69 -2.05 -24.54
CA GLN A 104 5.74 -3.49 -24.24
C GLN A 104 4.70 -3.87 -23.19
N GLY A 105 4.62 -3.10 -22.09
CA GLY A 105 3.61 -3.31 -21.06
C GLY A 105 2.19 -3.14 -21.59
N GLN A 106 1.96 -2.11 -22.38
CA GLN A 106 0.66 -1.89 -23.02
C GLN A 106 0.27 -3.07 -23.93
N ASN A 107 1.17 -3.49 -24.83
CA ASN A 107 0.91 -4.59 -25.75
C ASN A 107 0.56 -5.89 -25.01
N LEU A 108 1.28 -6.19 -23.92
CA LEU A 108 1.00 -7.36 -23.10
C LEU A 108 -0.41 -7.31 -22.50
N LEU A 109 -0.83 -6.18 -21.94
CA LEU A 109 -2.17 -6.03 -21.37
C LEU A 109 -3.26 -6.14 -22.46
N GLU A 110 -3.05 -5.54 -23.63
CA GLU A 110 -3.96 -5.65 -24.78
C GLU A 110 -4.08 -7.09 -25.25
N GLU A 111 -2.96 -7.82 -25.35
CA GLU A 111 -2.97 -9.24 -25.70
C GLU A 111 -3.73 -10.09 -24.70
N MET A 112 -3.49 -9.89 -23.41
CA MET A 112 -4.23 -10.60 -22.35
C MET A 112 -5.73 -10.30 -22.39
N ALA A 113 -6.11 -9.06 -22.70
CA ALA A 113 -7.51 -8.69 -22.86
C ALA A 113 -8.14 -9.34 -24.09
N ASN A 114 -7.45 -9.39 -25.23
CA ASN A 114 -7.90 -10.05 -26.46
C ASN A 114 -8.08 -11.56 -26.27
N GLN A 115 -7.24 -12.17 -25.43
CA GLN A 115 -7.35 -13.59 -25.06
C GLN A 115 -8.39 -13.84 -23.95
N HIS A 116 -9.12 -12.82 -23.51
CA HIS A 116 -10.11 -12.89 -22.42
C HIS A 116 -9.54 -13.36 -21.06
N ILE A 117 -8.22 -13.19 -20.84
CA ILE A 117 -7.56 -13.50 -19.57
C ILE A 117 -7.89 -12.42 -18.52
N ILE A 118 -7.98 -11.17 -18.98
CA ILE A 118 -8.38 -10.02 -18.16
C ILE A 118 -9.42 -9.18 -18.88
N THR A 119 -10.15 -8.37 -18.15
CA THR A 119 -11.02 -7.33 -18.71
C THR A 119 -10.48 -5.98 -18.30
N LEU A 120 -10.30 -5.08 -19.27
CA LEU A 120 -9.77 -3.73 -19.05
C LEU A 120 -10.83 -2.68 -19.38
N TRP A 121 -10.86 -1.64 -18.58
CA TRP A 121 -11.62 -0.43 -18.84
C TRP A 121 -10.67 0.77 -18.79
N PRO A 122 -10.72 1.67 -19.78
CA PRO A 122 -9.95 2.91 -19.70
C PRO A 122 -10.45 3.78 -18.54
N ILE A 123 -9.52 4.47 -17.90
CA ILE A 123 -9.81 5.42 -16.84
C ILE A 123 -9.02 6.69 -17.06
N ALA A 124 -9.60 7.84 -16.74
CA ALA A 124 -8.91 9.12 -16.79
C ALA A 124 -7.80 9.21 -15.75
N GLU A 125 -6.70 9.88 -16.09
CA GLU A 125 -5.54 10.03 -15.20
C GLU A 125 -5.94 10.73 -13.90
N GLU A 126 -6.77 11.74 -13.98
CA GLU A 126 -7.26 12.50 -12.81
C GLU A 126 -8.03 11.61 -11.84
N GLU A 127 -8.82 10.67 -12.35
CA GLU A 127 -9.54 9.70 -11.51
C GLU A 127 -8.58 8.72 -10.85
N ALA A 128 -7.60 8.22 -11.58
CA ALA A 128 -6.56 7.34 -11.04
C ALA A 128 -5.76 8.02 -9.91
N ILE A 129 -5.35 9.28 -10.12
CA ILE A 129 -4.66 10.09 -9.10
C ILE A 129 -5.56 10.31 -7.88
N LYS A 130 -6.83 10.62 -8.09
CA LYS A 130 -7.80 10.87 -7.00
C LYS A 130 -7.97 9.66 -6.10
N MET A 131 -8.00 8.44 -6.64
CA MET A 131 -8.09 7.20 -5.86
C MET A 131 -6.96 7.05 -4.84
N HIS A 132 -5.80 7.61 -5.14
CA HIS A 132 -4.59 7.47 -4.33
C HIS A 132 -4.01 8.82 -3.85
N SER A 133 -4.83 9.87 -3.84
CA SER A 133 -4.39 11.25 -3.55
C SER A 133 -3.59 11.38 -2.26
N HIS A 134 -4.03 10.72 -1.17
CA HIS A 134 -3.31 10.70 0.11
C HIS A 134 -1.95 10.00 0.00
N GLY A 135 -1.83 8.96 -0.83
CA GLY A 135 -0.57 8.28 -1.10
C GLY A 135 0.39 9.15 -1.90
N TYR A 136 -0.11 9.88 -2.89
CA TYR A 136 0.67 10.84 -3.65
C TYR A 136 1.20 11.96 -2.75
N ASP A 137 0.35 12.55 -1.91
CA ASP A 137 0.77 13.59 -0.98
C ASP A 137 1.83 13.06 0.00
N LEU A 138 1.63 11.87 0.57
CA LEU A 138 2.58 11.24 1.48
C LEU A 138 3.94 10.97 0.82
N LYS A 139 3.96 10.47 -0.41
CA LYS A 139 5.16 9.98 -1.11
C LYS A 139 5.86 11.08 -1.91
N LYS A 140 5.12 11.95 -2.55
CA LYS A 140 5.71 13.02 -3.36
C LYS A 140 6.04 14.22 -2.48
N ARG A 141 5.11 15.09 -2.18
CA ARG A 141 5.36 16.30 -1.38
C ARG A 141 5.85 15.99 0.04
N GLY A 142 5.18 15.09 0.73
CA GLY A 142 5.48 14.77 2.13
C GLY A 142 6.88 14.19 2.35
N THR A 143 7.43 13.44 1.40
CA THR A 143 8.81 12.96 1.48
C THR A 143 9.81 14.11 1.49
N PHE A 144 9.67 15.10 0.60
CA PHE A 144 10.59 16.23 0.55
C PHE A 144 10.47 17.13 1.78
N ILE A 145 9.27 17.36 2.30
CA ILE A 145 9.08 18.08 3.57
C ILE A 145 9.82 17.34 4.72
N ARG A 146 9.66 16.03 4.82
CA ARG A 146 10.39 15.23 5.84
C ARG A 146 11.91 15.32 5.66
N MET A 147 12.39 15.30 4.42
CA MET A 147 13.82 15.46 4.13
C MET A 147 14.34 16.84 4.54
N GLN A 148 13.57 17.92 4.32
CA GLN A 148 13.93 19.26 4.79
C GLN A 148 14.08 19.30 6.32
N PHE A 149 13.09 18.81 7.07
CA PHE A 149 13.19 18.71 8.53
C PHE A 149 14.39 17.89 8.98
N ARG A 150 14.68 16.79 8.33
CA ARG A 150 15.84 15.96 8.63
C ARG A 150 17.17 16.69 8.36
N SER A 151 17.24 17.49 7.29
CA SER A 151 18.42 18.32 7.00
C SER A 151 18.68 19.35 8.09
N VAL A 152 17.63 20.02 8.59
CA VAL A 152 17.74 20.96 9.73
C VAL A 152 18.31 20.26 10.97
N LEU A 153 18.00 18.99 11.18
CA LEU A 153 18.51 18.17 12.28
C LEU A 153 19.89 17.52 11.99
N GLY A 154 20.55 17.89 10.88
CA GLY A 154 21.85 17.31 10.48
C GLY A 154 21.80 15.84 10.07
N LEU A 155 20.62 15.29 9.79
CA LEU A 155 20.44 13.90 9.43
C LEU A 155 20.61 13.68 7.92
N LYS A 156 21.27 12.59 7.55
CA LYS A 156 21.44 12.21 6.14
C LYS A 156 20.10 11.88 5.47
N ASN A 157 19.94 12.36 4.25
CA ASN A 157 18.79 12.09 3.37
C ASN A 157 19.24 11.31 2.14
N PRO A 158 18.33 10.55 1.49
CA PRO A 158 18.56 10.07 0.14
C PRO A 158 18.64 11.25 -0.84
N ASP A 159 19.45 11.10 -1.89
CA ASP A 159 19.46 12.00 -3.03
C ASP A 159 18.73 11.35 -4.19
N TYR A 160 17.68 11.98 -4.67
CA TYR A 160 16.88 11.50 -5.79
C TYR A 160 17.21 12.19 -7.11
N GLY A 161 18.21 13.13 -7.11
CA GLY A 161 18.58 13.90 -8.28
C GLY A 161 17.54 14.92 -8.73
N TYR A 162 16.42 15.05 -8.04
CA TYR A 162 15.38 16.04 -8.32
C TYR A 162 14.70 16.54 -7.03
N LYS A 163 14.07 17.71 -7.14
CA LYS A 163 13.24 18.29 -6.08
C LYS A 163 11.87 18.60 -6.65
N ILE A 164 10.82 18.41 -5.86
CA ILE A 164 9.50 18.91 -6.24
C ILE A 164 9.53 20.44 -6.07
N SER A 165 9.27 21.16 -7.15
CA SER A 165 8.93 22.58 -7.07
C SER A 165 7.62 22.72 -6.31
N GLY A 166 7.63 23.46 -5.22
CA GLY A 166 6.45 23.77 -4.39
C GLY A 166 5.42 24.58 -5.17
#